data_18c42e3a84d1d0f8ee3176c794ea1506
#
_entry.id   18c42e3a84d1d0f8ee3176c794ea1506
#
_cell.length_a   1.000
_cell.length_b   1.000
_cell.length_c   1.000
_cell.angle_alpha   90.00
_cell.angle_beta   90.00
_cell.angle_gamma   90.00
#
_symmetry.space_group_name_H-M   'P 1'
#
loop_
_entity.id
_entity.type
_entity.pdbx_description
1 polymer ?
#
loop_
_entity_poly.entity_id
_entity_poly.type
_entity_poly.pdbx_seq_one_letter_code
_entity_poly.pdbx_strand_id
1 'polypeptide(L)'
;MQMNCLMNIDVDDLEKAIHFWGNRMTSNATDKTFTGSIPKVYETYLVPLIFEPYAADIARRLASRSPSRVLEIAAGTGVVTRALLSALPDRTAIVATDLNQAMLDQAIAIGTSRPVEWRQADAMQLPFADGAFDAVVCQFGAMFFPDKSKAFAEARRVLRQRGVFIFNVWDRIEENEFADVVTIAMEAVFPEDPPRFLARTPHGYHGRPTIERDLAQGGFEASPEVVTVAQRSRAESARVPAVAFCQGTPLRNEIEARNPARLGEATDAATQAIARRFGDGAVDGKIQAHIVSVEA
;
A
#
# COMPACT_ATOMS: atom_id res chain seq x y z
N MET A 1 52.09 -18.67 -21.03
CA MET A 1 51.08 -18.67 -22.08
C MET A 1 49.72 -18.50 -21.39
N GLN A 2 49.35 -17.21 -21.17
CA GLN A 2 48.14 -16.84 -20.46
C GLN A 2 47.05 -16.57 -21.52
N MET A 3 45.94 -17.27 -21.41
CA MET A 3 44.79 -17.06 -22.26
C MET A 3 43.76 -16.26 -21.48
N ASN A 4 43.66 -14.96 -21.77
CA ASN A 4 42.58 -14.06 -21.33
C ASN A 4 41.27 -14.46 -22.04
N CYS A 5 40.30 -14.97 -21.30
CA CYS A 5 38.94 -15.11 -21.77
C CYS A 5 38.17 -13.88 -21.31
N LEU A 6 38.14 -12.82 -22.12
CA LEU A 6 37.21 -11.72 -21.98
C LEU A 6 35.85 -12.20 -22.51
N MET A 7 34.86 -12.36 -21.61
CA MET A 7 33.47 -12.48 -22.01
C MET A 7 33.03 -11.14 -22.65
N ASN A 8 32.89 -11.12 -23.97
CA ASN A 8 32.13 -10.07 -24.65
C ASN A 8 30.63 -10.25 -24.33
N ILE A 9 30.13 -9.45 -23.43
CA ILE A 9 28.68 -9.30 -23.28
C ILE A 9 28.25 -8.33 -24.38
N ASP A 10 27.38 -8.78 -25.26
CA ASP A 10 26.86 -7.98 -26.37
C ASP A 10 26.03 -6.81 -25.77
N VAL A 11 26.32 -5.59 -26.21
CA VAL A 11 25.65 -4.37 -25.77
C VAL A 11 24.14 -4.45 -26.07
N ASP A 12 23.78 -5.09 -27.19
CA ASP A 12 22.37 -5.34 -27.58
C ASP A 12 21.65 -6.29 -26.61
N ASP A 13 22.34 -7.24 -26.01
CA ASP A 13 21.77 -8.12 -24.98
C ASP A 13 21.63 -7.43 -23.63
N LEU A 14 22.52 -6.48 -23.33
CA LEU A 14 22.40 -5.61 -22.15
C LEU A 14 21.23 -4.63 -22.29
N GLU A 15 21.04 -4.02 -23.47
CA GLU A 15 19.91 -3.14 -23.75
C GLU A 15 18.58 -3.89 -23.77
N LYS A 16 18.54 -5.11 -24.31
CA LYS A 16 17.36 -5.99 -24.24
C LYS A 16 17.06 -6.42 -22.80
N ALA A 17 18.10 -6.72 -22.01
CA ALA A 17 17.94 -7.03 -20.59
C ALA A 17 17.43 -5.80 -19.82
N ILE A 18 17.98 -4.62 -20.03
CA ILE A 18 17.55 -3.37 -19.42
C ILE A 18 16.11 -3.04 -19.84
N HIS A 19 15.74 -3.23 -21.12
CA HIS A 19 14.37 -3.04 -21.62
C HIS A 19 13.42 -4.09 -21.06
N PHE A 20 13.85 -5.35 -20.93
CA PHE A 20 13.07 -6.45 -20.36
C PHE A 20 12.85 -6.29 -18.84
N TRP A 21 13.86 -5.80 -18.11
CA TRP A 21 13.76 -5.51 -16.67
C TRP A 21 13.11 -4.15 -16.38
N GLY A 22 13.34 -3.14 -17.21
CA GLY A 22 12.72 -1.81 -17.09
C GLY A 22 11.21 -1.83 -17.29
N ASN A 23 10.70 -2.67 -18.19
CA ASN A 23 9.26 -2.82 -18.44
C ASN A 23 8.52 -3.65 -17.35
N ARG A 24 9.25 -4.27 -16.40
CA ARG A 24 8.67 -5.04 -15.29
C ARG A 24 8.34 -4.23 -14.04
N MET A 25 8.72 -2.96 -13.97
CA MET A 25 8.53 -2.11 -12.79
C MET A 25 7.54 -0.95 -12.97
N THR A 26 6.87 -0.82 -14.11
CA THR A 26 5.84 0.19 -14.29
C THR A 26 4.51 -0.28 -13.73
N SER A 27 3.92 0.49 -12.79
CA SER A 27 2.57 0.21 -12.31
C SER A 27 1.57 0.25 -13.46
N ASN A 28 0.70 -0.76 -13.57
CA ASN A 28 -0.36 -0.78 -14.57
C ASN A 28 -1.46 0.23 -14.19
N ALA A 29 -2.17 0.78 -15.19
CA ALA A 29 -3.29 1.69 -14.93
C ALA A 29 -4.37 1.05 -14.03
N THR A 30 -4.54 -0.28 -14.13
CA THR A 30 -5.47 -1.07 -13.32
C THR A 30 -5.06 -1.25 -11.87
N ASP A 31 -3.79 -1.03 -11.51
CA ASP A 31 -3.27 -1.19 -10.14
C ASP A 31 -3.93 -0.25 -9.13
N LYS A 32 -4.47 0.88 -9.61
CA LYS A 32 -5.16 1.90 -8.80
C LYS A 32 -6.69 1.76 -8.82
N THR A 33 -7.23 0.71 -9.45
CA THR A 33 -8.68 0.57 -9.65
C THR A 33 -9.28 -0.30 -8.57
N PHE A 34 -9.92 0.32 -7.60
CA PHE A 34 -10.65 -0.32 -6.51
C PHE A 34 -12.15 -0.09 -6.69
N THR A 35 -12.78 -0.87 -7.57
CA THR A 35 -14.20 -0.72 -7.96
C THR A 35 -14.98 -2.03 -7.82
N GLY A 36 -16.26 -1.99 -8.09
CA GLY A 36 -17.14 -3.17 -8.01
C GLY A 36 -17.26 -3.69 -6.58
N SER A 37 -17.00 -4.98 -6.38
CA SER A 37 -17.06 -5.61 -5.04
C SER A 37 -15.74 -5.47 -4.24
N ILE A 38 -14.65 -4.97 -4.85
CA ILE A 38 -13.35 -4.86 -4.20
C ILE A 38 -13.42 -4.06 -2.89
N PRO A 39 -14.04 -2.85 -2.79
CA PRO A 39 -14.10 -2.10 -1.54
C PRO A 39 -14.72 -2.87 -0.39
N LYS A 40 -15.78 -3.63 -0.65
CA LYS A 40 -16.46 -4.44 0.37
C LYS A 40 -15.60 -5.62 0.83
N VAL A 41 -14.98 -6.35 -0.10
CA VAL A 41 -14.07 -7.47 0.23
C VAL A 41 -12.83 -6.96 0.95
N TYR A 42 -12.26 -5.83 0.51
CA TYR A 42 -11.14 -5.14 1.16
C TYR A 42 -11.47 -4.81 2.63
N GLU A 43 -12.60 -4.15 2.89
CA GLU A 43 -13.00 -3.81 4.25
C GLU A 43 -13.24 -5.05 5.11
N THR A 44 -13.94 -6.06 4.55
CA THR A 44 -14.32 -7.23 5.34
C THR A 44 -13.12 -8.12 5.70
N TYR A 45 -12.15 -8.26 4.78
CA TYR A 45 -11.10 -9.26 4.94
C TYR A 45 -9.69 -8.67 5.07
N LEU A 46 -9.33 -7.64 4.28
CA LEU A 46 -7.98 -7.07 4.32
C LEU A 46 -7.78 -6.13 5.50
N VAL A 47 -8.78 -5.29 5.81
CA VAL A 47 -8.66 -4.31 6.90
C VAL A 47 -8.30 -4.99 8.22
N PRO A 48 -9.06 -5.98 8.74
CA PRO A 48 -8.68 -6.66 9.97
C PRO A 48 -7.42 -7.52 9.84
N LEU A 49 -7.15 -8.03 8.64
CA LEU A 49 -6.04 -8.95 8.41
C LEU A 49 -4.68 -8.26 8.45
N ILE A 50 -4.52 -7.08 7.83
CA ILE A 50 -3.22 -6.45 7.64
C ILE A 50 -3.15 -4.96 7.96
N PHE A 51 -4.26 -4.22 7.97
CA PHE A 51 -4.21 -2.75 8.06
C PHE A 51 -4.45 -2.18 9.45
N GLU A 52 -5.31 -2.78 10.27
CA GLU A 52 -5.65 -2.27 11.61
C GLU A 52 -4.44 -2.07 12.53
N PRO A 53 -3.45 -3.00 12.61
CA PRO A 53 -2.31 -2.81 13.50
C PRO A 53 -1.47 -1.58 13.14
N TYR A 54 -1.34 -1.29 11.84
CA TYR A 54 -0.59 -0.14 11.35
C TYR A 54 -1.39 1.16 11.44
N ALA A 55 -2.71 1.11 11.29
CA ALA A 55 -3.59 2.26 11.52
C ALA A 55 -3.51 2.72 12.99
N ALA A 56 -3.52 1.79 13.93
CA ALA A 56 -3.32 2.07 15.34
C ALA A 56 -1.92 2.65 15.63
N ASP A 57 -0.87 2.16 14.94
CA ASP A 57 0.48 2.69 15.08
C ASP A 57 0.60 4.14 14.59
N ILE A 58 0.08 4.45 13.37
CA ILE A 58 0.05 5.81 12.83
C ILE A 58 -0.71 6.74 13.78
N ALA A 59 -1.89 6.35 14.23
CA ALA A 59 -2.72 7.15 15.10
C ALA A 59 -2.01 7.46 16.44
N ARG A 60 -1.33 6.48 17.04
CA ARG A 60 -0.55 6.66 18.28
C ARG A 60 0.63 7.62 18.06
N ARG A 61 1.38 7.50 16.96
CA ARG A 61 2.49 8.42 16.63
C ARG A 61 1.99 9.84 16.46
N LEU A 62 0.86 10.00 15.80
CA LEU A 62 0.30 11.33 15.55
C LEU A 62 -0.29 11.94 16.83
N ALA A 63 -0.86 11.14 17.73
CA ALA A 63 -1.43 11.63 18.99
C ALA A 63 -0.41 12.38 19.86
N SER A 64 0.87 11.98 19.83
CA SER A 64 1.95 12.67 20.56
C SER A 64 2.22 14.11 20.07
N ARG A 65 1.79 14.43 18.85
CA ARG A 65 1.96 15.74 18.20
C ARG A 65 0.79 16.70 18.46
N SER A 66 -0.35 16.19 18.97
CA SER A 66 -1.57 16.97 19.27
C SER A 66 -2.02 17.90 18.12
N PRO A 67 -2.18 17.40 16.88
CA PRO A 67 -2.56 18.22 15.73
C PRO A 67 -3.97 18.78 15.89
N SER A 68 -4.22 19.99 15.35
CA SER A 68 -5.57 20.58 15.27
C SER A 68 -6.28 20.21 13.98
N ARG A 69 -5.53 20.02 12.88
CA ARG A 69 -6.09 19.68 11.57
C ARG A 69 -5.21 18.65 10.85
N VAL A 70 -5.80 17.54 10.47
CA VAL A 70 -5.13 16.40 9.83
C VAL A 70 -5.71 16.15 8.45
N LEU A 71 -4.85 15.94 7.47
CA LEU A 71 -5.21 15.41 6.16
C LEU A 71 -4.79 13.94 6.08
N GLU A 72 -5.72 13.07 5.74
CA GLU A 72 -5.44 11.70 5.33
C GLU A 72 -5.53 11.61 3.80
N ILE A 73 -4.45 11.17 3.15
CA ILE A 73 -4.42 10.90 1.71
C ILE A 73 -4.42 9.39 1.46
N ALA A 74 -5.12 8.95 0.41
CA ALA A 74 -5.38 7.54 0.12
C ALA A 74 -6.04 6.81 1.30
N ALA A 75 -7.13 7.39 1.81
CA ALA A 75 -7.83 6.93 3.01
C ALA A 75 -8.50 5.55 2.85
N GLY A 76 -8.71 5.11 1.60
CA GLY A 76 -9.38 3.86 1.33
C GLY A 76 -10.76 3.81 1.97
N THR A 77 -11.04 2.74 2.68
CA THR A 77 -12.30 2.54 3.42
C THR A 77 -12.30 3.17 4.83
N GLY A 78 -11.30 4.02 5.14
CA GLY A 78 -11.27 4.85 6.35
C GLY A 78 -10.77 4.18 7.63
N VAL A 79 -9.95 3.13 7.53
CA VAL A 79 -9.41 2.46 8.72
C VAL A 79 -8.52 3.38 9.56
N VAL A 80 -7.64 4.17 8.93
CA VAL A 80 -6.81 5.14 9.65
C VAL A 80 -7.65 6.30 10.14
N THR A 81 -8.62 6.78 9.34
CA THR A 81 -9.58 7.80 9.78
C THR A 81 -10.24 7.40 11.10
N ARG A 82 -10.77 6.17 11.20
CA ARG A 82 -11.40 5.66 12.42
C ARG A 82 -10.41 5.55 13.60
N ALA A 83 -9.17 5.11 13.33
CA ALA A 83 -8.11 5.04 14.35
C ALA A 83 -7.71 6.44 14.85
N LEU A 84 -7.59 7.42 13.95
CA LEU A 84 -7.31 8.81 14.31
C LEU A 84 -8.42 9.44 15.16
N LEU A 85 -9.69 9.18 14.80
CA LEU A 85 -10.84 9.67 15.57
C LEU A 85 -10.86 9.13 17.01
N SER A 86 -10.38 7.90 17.20
CA SER A 86 -10.29 7.28 18.53
C SER A 86 -9.10 7.78 19.34
N ALA A 87 -8.00 8.19 18.68
CA ALA A 87 -6.74 8.54 19.34
C ALA A 87 -6.55 10.06 19.54
N LEU A 88 -7.19 10.89 18.72
CA LEU A 88 -7.01 12.34 18.73
C LEU A 88 -8.18 13.03 19.47
N PRO A 89 -7.92 14.19 20.09
CA PRO A 89 -8.96 14.99 20.73
C PRO A 89 -10.12 15.32 19.79
N ASP A 90 -11.35 15.43 20.33
CA ASP A 90 -12.56 15.70 19.55
C ASP A 90 -12.50 17.00 18.74
N ARG A 91 -11.73 17.98 19.19
CA ARG A 91 -11.49 19.24 18.49
C ARG A 91 -10.62 19.12 17.24
N THR A 92 -9.90 17.98 17.04
CA THR A 92 -9.08 17.77 15.86
C THR A 92 -9.95 17.56 14.64
N ALA A 93 -9.83 18.44 13.65
CA ALA A 93 -10.53 18.31 12.37
C ALA A 93 -9.78 17.29 11.49
N ILE A 94 -10.51 16.36 10.87
CA ILE A 94 -9.97 15.37 9.94
C ILE A 94 -10.60 15.56 8.57
N VAL A 95 -9.74 15.66 7.55
CA VAL A 95 -10.10 15.60 6.14
C VAL A 95 -9.51 14.31 5.59
N ALA A 96 -10.33 13.46 5.01
CA ALA A 96 -9.92 12.20 4.42
C ALA A 96 -10.15 12.20 2.91
N THR A 97 -9.10 11.89 2.14
CA THR A 97 -9.15 11.91 0.68
C THR A 97 -8.73 10.58 0.09
N ASP A 98 -9.35 10.21 -1.03
CA ASP A 98 -8.94 9.07 -1.86
C ASP A 98 -9.17 9.38 -3.34
N LEU A 99 -8.41 8.73 -4.21
CA LEU A 99 -8.58 8.82 -5.66
C LEU A 99 -9.87 8.12 -6.11
N ASN A 100 -10.23 7.02 -5.44
CA ASN A 100 -11.36 6.16 -5.79
C ASN A 100 -12.60 6.53 -4.99
N GLN A 101 -13.59 7.12 -5.65
CA GLN A 101 -14.86 7.47 -4.99
C GLN A 101 -15.53 6.25 -4.34
N ALA A 102 -15.47 5.07 -4.96
CA ALA A 102 -16.06 3.85 -4.42
C ALA A 102 -15.47 3.43 -3.04
N MET A 103 -14.20 3.75 -2.77
CA MET A 103 -13.59 3.54 -1.47
C MET A 103 -14.14 4.51 -0.43
N LEU A 104 -14.30 5.78 -0.79
CA LEU A 104 -14.92 6.80 0.08
C LEU A 104 -16.39 6.49 0.36
N ASP A 105 -17.14 6.04 -0.65
CA ASP A 105 -18.54 5.64 -0.48
C ASP A 105 -18.66 4.50 0.54
N GLN A 106 -17.73 3.52 0.49
CA GLN A 106 -17.65 2.46 1.48
C GLN A 106 -17.29 3.00 2.88
N ALA A 107 -16.32 3.91 2.97
CA ALA A 107 -15.93 4.54 4.24
C ALA A 107 -17.10 5.31 4.88
N ILE A 108 -17.83 6.08 4.08
CA ILE A 108 -19.01 6.84 4.51
C ILE A 108 -20.13 5.89 4.97
N ALA A 109 -20.36 4.78 4.25
CA ALA A 109 -21.37 3.80 4.59
C ALA A 109 -21.08 3.08 5.94
N ILE A 110 -19.80 2.85 6.25
CA ILE A 110 -19.38 2.28 7.54
C ILE A 110 -19.63 3.30 8.67
N GLY A 111 -19.39 4.58 8.38
CA GLY A 111 -19.56 5.66 9.32
C GLY A 111 -18.35 5.90 10.22
N THR A 112 -18.43 6.98 10.98
CA THR A 112 -17.40 7.46 11.91
C THR A 112 -18.04 7.97 13.20
N SER A 113 -17.29 7.93 14.32
CA SER A 113 -17.77 8.35 15.64
C SER A 113 -18.06 9.85 15.74
N ARG A 114 -17.50 10.67 14.86
CA ARG A 114 -17.72 12.11 14.74
C ARG A 114 -17.51 12.56 13.30
N PRO A 115 -17.93 13.80 12.91
CA PRO A 115 -17.84 14.27 11.53
C PRO A 115 -16.43 14.26 10.95
N VAL A 116 -16.32 13.81 9.70
CA VAL A 116 -15.11 13.83 8.87
C VAL A 116 -15.47 14.46 7.53
N GLU A 117 -14.59 15.30 7.01
CA GLU A 117 -14.71 15.80 5.63
C GLU A 117 -14.14 14.75 4.68
N TRP A 118 -15.01 14.09 3.89
CA TRP A 118 -14.62 13.14 2.86
C TRP A 118 -14.55 13.83 1.51
N ARG A 119 -13.45 13.67 0.77
CA ARG A 119 -13.26 14.35 -0.51
C ARG A 119 -12.47 13.51 -1.50
N GLN A 120 -13.01 13.31 -2.70
CA GLN A 120 -12.23 12.69 -3.77
C GLN A 120 -11.09 13.65 -4.21
N ALA A 121 -9.85 13.16 -4.22
CA ALA A 121 -8.70 13.94 -4.64
C ALA A 121 -7.55 13.04 -5.12
N ASP A 122 -6.76 13.58 -6.06
CA ASP A 122 -5.49 13.02 -6.46
C ASP A 122 -4.39 13.54 -5.51
N ALA A 123 -3.62 12.64 -4.92
CA ALA A 123 -2.49 12.99 -4.04
C ALA A 123 -1.43 13.85 -4.75
N MET A 124 -1.34 13.78 -6.09
CA MET A 124 -0.42 14.60 -6.89
C MET A 124 -0.98 16.00 -7.23
N GLN A 125 -2.21 16.31 -6.80
CA GLN A 125 -2.84 17.61 -6.98
C GLN A 125 -3.91 17.83 -5.90
N LEU A 126 -3.46 18.12 -4.68
CA LEU A 126 -4.34 18.29 -3.53
C LEU A 126 -5.11 19.61 -3.60
N PRO A 127 -6.46 19.58 -3.49
CA PRO A 127 -7.30 20.77 -3.63
C PRO A 127 -7.38 21.59 -2.32
N PHE A 128 -6.22 21.83 -1.70
CA PHE A 128 -6.10 22.58 -0.45
C PHE A 128 -5.05 23.68 -0.59
N ALA A 129 -5.21 24.73 0.22
CA ALA A 129 -4.23 25.81 0.30
C ALA A 129 -2.92 25.35 0.94
N ASP A 130 -1.85 26.10 0.68
CA ASP A 130 -0.54 25.91 1.31
C ASP A 130 -0.66 26.09 2.83
N GLY A 131 0.04 25.26 3.59
CA GLY A 131 0.09 25.35 5.04
C GLY A 131 -1.25 25.10 5.75
N ALA A 132 -2.19 24.38 5.12
CA ALA A 132 -3.54 24.19 5.66
C ALA A 132 -3.62 23.15 6.78
N PHE A 133 -2.62 22.28 6.94
CA PHE A 133 -2.66 21.13 7.85
C PHE A 133 -1.46 21.05 8.78
N ASP A 134 -1.69 20.58 9.99
CA ASP A 134 -0.66 20.29 11.00
C ASP A 134 0.05 18.97 10.72
N ALA A 135 -0.69 18.03 10.15
CA ALA A 135 -0.20 16.72 9.79
C ALA A 135 -0.86 16.21 8.50
N VAL A 136 -0.08 15.47 7.73
CA VAL A 136 -0.56 14.64 6.63
C VAL A 136 -0.24 13.18 6.97
N VAL A 137 -1.20 12.27 6.76
CA VAL A 137 -0.99 10.84 6.94
C VAL A 137 -1.34 10.09 5.65
N CYS A 138 -0.62 8.98 5.38
CA CYS A 138 -0.89 8.12 4.23
C CYS A 138 -0.55 6.68 4.55
N GLN A 139 -1.55 5.83 4.81
CA GLN A 139 -1.30 4.42 5.07
C GLN A 139 -1.37 3.62 3.77
N PHE A 140 -0.24 2.99 3.41
CA PHE A 140 -0.13 2.08 2.26
C PHE A 140 -0.68 2.64 0.94
N GLY A 141 -0.65 3.97 0.78
CA GLY A 141 -1.04 4.67 -0.44
C GLY A 141 0.15 5.06 -1.32
N ALA A 142 1.29 5.41 -0.71
CA ALA A 142 2.43 5.99 -1.43
C ALA A 142 2.98 5.11 -2.56
N MET A 143 2.95 3.77 -2.42
CA MET A 143 3.40 2.85 -3.46
C MET A 143 2.55 2.91 -4.75
N PHE A 144 1.32 3.39 -4.67
CA PHE A 144 0.41 3.52 -5.81
C PHE A 144 0.56 4.84 -6.58
N PHE A 145 1.27 5.83 -6.04
CA PHE A 145 1.45 7.11 -6.71
C PHE A 145 2.34 6.94 -7.94
N PRO A 146 1.90 7.38 -9.14
CA PRO A 146 2.74 7.28 -10.35
C PRO A 146 4.01 8.12 -10.24
N ASP A 147 3.89 9.33 -9.67
CA ASP A 147 4.98 10.25 -9.37
C ASP A 147 4.98 10.53 -7.85
N LYS A 148 5.84 9.81 -7.15
CA LYS A 148 5.93 9.90 -5.68
C LYS A 148 6.48 11.23 -5.22
N SER A 149 7.49 11.75 -5.94
CA SER A 149 8.09 13.05 -5.61
C SER A 149 7.07 14.17 -5.73
N LYS A 150 6.21 14.15 -6.75
CA LYS A 150 5.13 15.10 -6.93
C LYS A 150 4.07 14.99 -5.83
N ALA A 151 3.67 13.79 -5.45
CA ALA A 151 2.71 13.58 -4.37
C ALA A 151 3.30 14.04 -3.01
N PHE A 152 4.59 13.80 -2.79
CA PHE A 152 5.28 14.27 -1.58
C PHE A 152 5.46 15.78 -1.57
N ALA A 153 5.68 16.41 -2.73
CA ALA A 153 5.68 17.87 -2.85
C ALA A 153 4.32 18.47 -2.49
N GLU A 154 3.22 17.86 -2.92
CA GLU A 154 1.86 18.29 -2.55
C GLU A 154 1.59 18.08 -1.04
N ALA A 155 2.01 16.93 -0.47
CA ALA A 155 1.91 16.71 0.97
C ALA A 155 2.70 17.78 1.76
N ARG A 156 3.92 18.11 1.30
CA ARG A 156 4.73 19.19 1.90
C ARG A 156 4.08 20.57 1.75
N ARG A 157 3.56 20.88 0.56
CA ARG A 157 2.91 22.18 0.28
C ARG A 157 1.73 22.44 1.22
N VAL A 158 0.88 21.45 1.43
CA VAL A 158 -0.31 21.62 2.29
C VAL A 158 0.01 21.56 3.78
N LEU A 159 1.20 21.08 4.18
CA LEU A 159 1.67 21.14 5.56
C LEU A 159 2.12 22.55 5.92
N ARG A 160 1.74 23.00 7.12
CA ARG A 160 2.33 24.20 7.71
C ARG A 160 3.80 23.95 8.09
N GLN A 161 4.53 25.02 8.31
CA GLN A 161 5.91 24.95 8.84
C GLN A 161 5.93 24.11 10.14
N ARG A 162 6.85 23.15 10.23
CA ARG A 162 6.96 22.13 11.29
C ARG A 162 5.78 21.16 11.35
N GLY A 163 4.93 21.13 10.34
CA GLY A 163 3.96 20.06 10.16
C GLY A 163 4.66 18.74 9.87
N VAL A 164 3.99 17.62 10.13
CA VAL A 164 4.56 16.29 9.95
C VAL A 164 3.85 15.51 8.86
N PHE A 165 4.61 14.86 8.00
CA PHE A 165 4.12 13.82 7.10
C PHE A 165 4.47 12.45 7.69
N ILE A 166 3.47 11.62 7.95
CA ILE A 166 3.63 10.24 8.42
C ILE A 166 2.99 9.30 7.39
N PHE A 167 3.76 8.40 6.85
CA PHE A 167 3.23 7.37 5.96
C PHE A 167 3.88 6.03 6.21
N ASN A 168 3.25 4.97 5.72
CA ASN A 168 3.87 3.67 5.70
C ASN A 168 3.81 3.03 4.32
N VAL A 169 4.76 2.13 4.09
CA VAL A 169 4.85 1.29 2.91
C VAL A 169 5.19 -0.13 3.33
N TRP A 170 4.72 -1.11 2.59
CA TRP A 170 5.11 -2.50 2.84
C TRP A 170 6.61 -2.68 2.63
N ASP A 171 7.22 -3.54 3.43
CA ASP A 171 8.55 -4.08 3.14
C ASP A 171 8.46 -5.07 1.96
N ARG A 172 9.61 -5.57 1.50
CA ARG A 172 9.68 -6.56 0.43
C ARG A 172 8.70 -7.72 0.68
N ILE A 173 8.26 -8.36 -0.39
CA ILE A 173 7.15 -9.32 -0.32
C ILE A 173 7.49 -10.54 0.55
N GLU A 174 8.76 -10.94 0.60
CA GLU A 174 9.25 -12.08 1.40
C GLU A 174 9.08 -11.87 2.91
N GLU A 175 8.96 -10.62 3.36
CA GLU A 175 8.66 -10.26 4.75
C GLU A 175 7.15 -10.23 5.05
N ASN A 176 6.31 -10.52 4.04
CA ASN A 176 4.85 -10.46 4.08
C ASN A 176 4.26 -11.80 3.64
N GLU A 177 4.28 -12.76 4.56
CA GLU A 177 4.19 -14.20 4.27
C GLU A 177 2.94 -14.62 3.48
N PHE A 178 1.74 -14.08 3.78
CA PHE A 178 0.55 -14.45 3.01
C PHE A 178 0.58 -13.88 1.60
N ALA A 179 1.07 -12.63 1.42
CA ALA A 179 1.19 -12.01 0.11
C ALA A 179 2.19 -12.76 -0.79
N ASP A 180 3.31 -13.20 -0.20
CA ASP A 180 4.34 -14.00 -0.87
C ASP A 180 3.77 -15.36 -1.34
N VAL A 181 3.14 -16.10 -0.43
CA VAL A 181 2.51 -17.40 -0.75
C VAL A 181 1.44 -17.26 -1.83
N VAL A 182 0.60 -16.24 -1.77
CA VAL A 182 -0.41 -15.98 -2.81
C VAL A 182 0.24 -15.69 -4.16
N THR A 183 1.32 -14.89 -4.18
CA THR A 183 2.04 -14.58 -5.42
C THR A 183 2.62 -15.83 -6.07
N ILE A 184 3.25 -16.69 -5.27
CA ILE A 184 3.80 -17.99 -5.74
C ILE A 184 2.65 -18.90 -6.26
N ALA A 185 1.52 -18.93 -5.57
CA ALA A 185 0.36 -19.72 -6.02
C ALA A 185 -0.17 -19.25 -7.39
N MET A 186 -0.11 -17.94 -7.68
CA MET A 186 -0.49 -17.41 -8.99
C MET A 186 0.44 -17.87 -10.12
N GLU A 187 1.72 -18.09 -9.86
CA GLU A 187 2.67 -18.63 -10.84
C GLU A 187 2.28 -20.08 -11.25
N ALA A 188 1.78 -20.87 -10.31
CA ALA A 188 1.32 -22.22 -10.60
C ALA A 188 0.00 -22.25 -11.40
N VAL A 189 -0.90 -21.28 -11.14
CA VAL A 189 -2.19 -21.18 -11.86
C VAL A 189 -2.00 -20.57 -13.24
N PHE A 190 -1.10 -19.61 -13.43
CA PHE A 190 -0.87 -18.89 -14.69
C PHE A 190 0.61 -18.97 -15.10
N PRO A 191 1.13 -20.15 -15.48
CA PRO A 191 2.56 -20.36 -15.69
C PRO A 191 3.16 -19.51 -16.82
N GLU A 192 2.39 -19.24 -17.88
CA GLU A 192 2.86 -18.44 -19.03
C GLU A 192 2.89 -16.93 -18.75
N ASP A 193 1.91 -16.44 -17.96
CA ASP A 193 1.79 -15.02 -17.63
C ASP A 193 1.20 -14.84 -16.22
N PRO A 194 1.99 -15.03 -15.14
CA PRO A 194 1.48 -14.92 -13.78
C PRO A 194 1.11 -13.49 -13.40
N PRO A 195 -0.02 -13.28 -12.71
CA PRO A 195 -0.34 -12.00 -12.07
C PRO A 195 0.73 -11.61 -11.07
N ARG A 196 1.22 -10.36 -11.12
CA ARG A 196 2.32 -9.89 -10.28
C ARG A 196 1.98 -8.64 -9.48
N PHE A 197 0.71 -8.26 -9.41
CA PHE A 197 0.26 -7.05 -8.73
C PHE A 197 0.88 -6.89 -7.35
N LEU A 198 0.82 -7.93 -6.49
CA LEU A 198 1.28 -7.83 -5.10
C LEU A 198 2.78 -7.51 -5.02
N ALA A 199 3.63 -8.24 -5.73
CA ALA A 199 5.07 -8.03 -5.73
C ALA A 199 5.46 -6.71 -6.43
N ARG A 200 4.77 -6.35 -7.53
CA ARG A 200 5.11 -5.18 -8.34
C ARG A 200 4.73 -3.86 -7.66
N THR A 201 3.52 -3.76 -7.12
CA THR A 201 2.97 -2.48 -6.67
C THR A 201 3.00 -2.33 -5.15
N PRO A 202 2.24 -3.09 -4.33
CA PRO A 202 2.31 -2.93 -2.87
C PRO A 202 3.72 -3.15 -2.30
N HIS A 203 4.42 -4.18 -2.75
CA HIS A 203 5.74 -4.55 -2.23
C HIS A 203 6.92 -4.07 -3.11
N GLY A 204 6.65 -3.33 -4.19
CA GLY A 204 7.68 -2.80 -5.10
C GLY A 204 8.35 -1.52 -4.63
N TYR A 205 7.81 -0.84 -3.61
CA TYR A 205 8.31 0.44 -3.10
C TYR A 205 8.75 0.34 -1.64
N HIS A 206 9.76 -0.47 -1.36
CA HIS A 206 10.26 -0.74 -0.01
C HIS A 206 11.68 -0.22 0.26
N GLY A 207 12.41 0.18 -0.78
CA GLY A 207 13.81 0.59 -0.66
C GLY A 207 13.98 1.92 0.07
N ARG A 208 14.56 1.93 1.27
CA ARG A 208 14.80 3.15 2.06
C ARG A 208 15.53 4.24 1.27
N PRO A 209 16.63 3.97 0.52
CA PRO A 209 17.29 5.02 -0.27
C PRO A 209 16.37 5.65 -1.34
N THR A 210 15.45 4.86 -1.90
CA THR A 210 14.47 5.36 -2.88
C THR A 210 13.44 6.27 -2.21
N ILE A 211 12.94 5.88 -1.03
CA ILE A 211 12.00 6.66 -0.23
C ILE A 211 12.62 8.01 0.17
N GLU A 212 13.84 7.98 0.70
CA GLU A 212 14.60 9.18 1.11
C GLU A 212 14.85 10.12 -0.08
N ARG A 213 15.26 9.58 -1.22
CA ARG A 213 15.45 10.35 -2.46
C ARG A 213 14.15 11.00 -2.93
N ASP A 214 13.02 10.26 -2.95
CA ASP A 214 11.75 10.76 -3.44
C ASP A 214 11.18 11.84 -2.50
N LEU A 215 11.39 11.74 -1.17
CA LEU A 215 11.08 12.78 -0.20
C LEU A 215 11.92 14.04 -0.43
N ALA A 216 13.23 13.91 -0.63
CA ALA A 216 14.11 15.04 -0.92
C ALA A 216 13.71 15.74 -2.24
N GLN A 217 13.37 14.98 -3.29
CA GLN A 217 12.84 15.53 -4.54
C GLN A 217 11.46 16.19 -4.35
N GLY A 218 10.66 15.72 -3.41
CA GLY A 218 9.42 16.36 -2.98
C GLY A 218 9.62 17.62 -2.12
N GLY A 219 10.88 18.00 -1.88
CA GLY A 219 11.26 19.23 -1.19
C GLY A 219 11.32 19.11 0.33
N PHE A 220 11.27 17.91 0.91
CA PHE A 220 11.55 17.71 2.33
C PHE A 220 13.05 17.82 2.57
N GLU A 221 13.46 18.78 3.41
CA GLU A 221 14.88 19.04 3.72
C GLU A 221 15.35 18.24 4.95
N ALA A 222 14.42 17.92 5.86
CA ALA A 222 14.70 17.13 7.04
C ALA A 222 14.92 15.65 6.64
N SER A 223 15.88 15.00 7.30
CA SER A 223 16.06 13.55 7.16
C SER A 223 14.85 12.81 7.74
N PRO A 224 14.22 11.89 6.99
CA PRO A 224 13.11 11.13 7.52
C PRO A 224 13.55 10.13 8.58
N GLU A 225 12.75 9.96 9.61
CA GLU A 225 12.82 8.80 10.49
C GLU A 225 12.13 7.63 9.82
N VAL A 226 12.84 6.50 9.63
CA VAL A 226 12.29 5.28 9.04
C VAL A 226 12.41 4.13 10.04
N VAL A 227 11.27 3.66 10.53
CA VAL A 227 11.17 2.56 11.49
C VAL A 227 10.54 1.34 10.83
N THR A 228 11.22 0.20 10.85
CA THR A 228 10.65 -1.07 10.38
C THR A 228 9.85 -1.71 11.51
N VAL A 229 8.58 -2.02 11.23
CA VAL A 229 7.64 -2.60 12.18
C VAL A 229 7.10 -3.91 11.65
N ALA A 230 7.39 -5.00 12.37
CA ALA A 230 6.79 -6.30 12.12
C ALA A 230 5.53 -6.47 12.96
N GLN A 231 4.51 -7.08 12.35
CA GLN A 231 3.22 -7.41 12.98
C GLN A 231 2.81 -8.83 12.63
N ARG A 232 1.72 -9.30 13.22
CA ARG A 232 1.13 -10.60 12.90
C ARG A 232 -0.21 -10.43 12.22
N SER A 233 -0.37 -11.14 11.13
CA SER A 233 -1.61 -11.27 10.37
C SER A 233 -2.26 -12.60 10.72
N ARG A 234 -3.45 -12.57 11.32
CA ARG A 234 -4.13 -13.77 11.83
C ARG A 234 -5.50 -13.92 11.21
N ALA A 235 -5.86 -15.16 10.88
CA ALA A 235 -7.17 -15.49 10.37
C ALA A 235 -7.64 -16.85 10.88
N GLU A 236 -8.96 -17.07 10.90
CA GLU A 236 -9.58 -18.32 11.34
C GLU A 236 -9.33 -19.51 10.41
N SER A 237 -8.96 -19.24 9.16
CA SER A 237 -8.63 -20.26 8.16
C SER A 237 -7.75 -19.70 7.05
N ALA A 238 -7.07 -20.59 6.32
CA ALA A 238 -6.29 -20.24 5.13
C ALA A 238 -7.10 -19.57 4.01
N ARG A 239 -8.42 -19.79 3.97
CA ARG A 239 -9.30 -19.20 2.96
C ARG A 239 -9.46 -17.69 3.15
N VAL A 240 -9.42 -17.19 4.36
CA VAL A 240 -9.58 -15.75 4.64
C VAL A 240 -8.51 -14.92 3.94
N PRO A 241 -7.19 -15.13 4.14
CA PRO A 241 -6.17 -14.38 3.41
C PRO A 241 -6.19 -14.64 1.90
N ALA A 242 -6.54 -15.85 1.45
CA ALA A 242 -6.68 -16.13 0.01
C ALA A 242 -7.76 -15.27 -0.64
N VAL A 243 -8.96 -15.18 -0.04
CA VAL A 243 -10.05 -14.30 -0.49
C VAL A 243 -9.63 -12.83 -0.40
N ALA A 244 -9.03 -12.44 0.72
CA ALA A 244 -8.56 -11.07 0.95
C ALA A 244 -7.65 -10.58 -0.19
N PHE A 245 -6.62 -11.33 -0.53
CA PHE A 245 -5.67 -10.92 -1.56
C PHE A 245 -6.19 -11.11 -2.98
N CYS A 246 -6.80 -12.27 -3.31
CA CYS A 246 -7.26 -12.56 -4.67
C CYS A 246 -8.48 -11.75 -5.09
N GLN A 247 -9.36 -11.37 -4.16
CA GLN A 247 -10.65 -10.74 -4.48
C GLN A 247 -10.81 -9.33 -3.92
N GLY A 248 -10.03 -8.96 -2.89
CA GLY A 248 -10.08 -7.66 -2.23
C GLY A 248 -9.00 -6.68 -2.69
N THR A 249 -8.21 -7.03 -3.70
CA THR A 249 -7.15 -6.17 -4.25
C THR A 249 -7.22 -6.11 -5.78
N PRO A 250 -6.50 -5.19 -6.44
CA PRO A 250 -6.33 -5.19 -7.89
C PRO A 250 -5.71 -6.46 -8.49
N LEU A 251 -5.18 -7.39 -7.70
CA LEU A 251 -4.82 -8.73 -8.16
C LEU A 251 -6.01 -9.41 -8.87
N ARG A 252 -7.23 -9.18 -8.36
CA ARG A 252 -8.47 -9.62 -9.02
C ARG A 252 -8.54 -9.16 -10.47
N ASN A 253 -8.26 -7.88 -10.73
CA ASN A 253 -8.32 -7.32 -12.08
C ASN A 253 -7.34 -8.03 -13.02
N GLU A 254 -6.14 -8.37 -12.52
CA GLU A 254 -5.14 -9.11 -13.31
C GLU A 254 -5.55 -10.56 -13.56
N ILE A 255 -6.16 -11.22 -12.59
CA ILE A 255 -6.70 -12.58 -12.76
C ILE A 255 -7.83 -12.57 -13.79
N GLU A 256 -8.81 -11.66 -13.63
CA GLU A 256 -9.97 -11.54 -14.52
C GLU A 256 -9.58 -11.11 -15.95
N ALA A 257 -8.54 -10.28 -16.11
CA ALA A 257 -8.03 -9.90 -17.42
C ALA A 257 -7.44 -11.09 -18.19
N ARG A 258 -6.90 -12.09 -17.50
CA ARG A 258 -6.42 -13.33 -18.11
C ARG A 258 -7.57 -14.30 -18.41
N ASN A 259 -8.40 -14.56 -17.41
CA ASN A 259 -9.62 -15.37 -17.56
C ASN A 259 -10.55 -15.14 -16.35
N PRO A 260 -11.69 -14.46 -16.54
CA PRO A 260 -12.63 -14.19 -15.46
C PRO A 260 -13.15 -15.45 -14.75
N ALA A 261 -13.27 -16.56 -15.46
CA ALA A 261 -13.76 -17.83 -14.91
C ALA A 261 -12.77 -18.47 -13.92
N ARG A 262 -11.49 -18.05 -13.91
CA ARG A 262 -10.45 -18.64 -13.07
C ARG A 262 -10.26 -17.97 -11.71
N LEU A 263 -11.04 -16.94 -11.37
CA LEU A 263 -10.94 -16.28 -10.07
C LEU A 263 -11.16 -17.25 -8.89
N GLY A 264 -12.14 -18.16 -9.02
CA GLY A 264 -12.38 -19.23 -8.04
C GLY A 264 -11.19 -20.16 -7.91
N GLU A 265 -10.67 -20.67 -9.02
CA GLU A 265 -9.50 -21.55 -9.07
C GLU A 265 -8.25 -20.89 -8.44
N ALA A 266 -7.99 -19.63 -8.78
CA ALA A 266 -6.88 -18.87 -8.23
C ALA A 266 -7.00 -18.71 -6.71
N THR A 267 -8.22 -18.41 -6.21
CA THR A 267 -8.50 -18.30 -4.78
C THR A 267 -8.32 -19.65 -4.06
N ASP A 268 -8.76 -20.76 -4.69
CA ASP A 268 -8.61 -22.09 -4.13
C ASP A 268 -7.14 -22.55 -4.10
N ALA A 269 -6.38 -22.26 -5.15
CA ALA A 269 -4.93 -22.52 -5.20
C ALA A 269 -4.17 -21.75 -4.12
N ALA A 270 -4.50 -20.46 -3.93
CA ALA A 270 -3.94 -19.65 -2.87
C ALA A 270 -4.32 -20.20 -1.49
N THR A 271 -5.57 -20.64 -1.28
CA THR A 271 -6.03 -21.28 -0.03
C THR A 271 -5.20 -22.52 0.29
N GLN A 272 -5.03 -23.40 -0.70
CA GLN A 272 -4.25 -24.63 -0.53
C GLN A 272 -2.76 -24.33 -0.25
N ALA A 273 -2.19 -23.31 -0.91
CA ALA A 273 -0.80 -22.93 -0.69
C ALA A 273 -0.58 -22.38 0.74
N ILE A 274 -1.51 -21.55 1.22
CA ILE A 274 -1.48 -21.05 2.61
C ILE A 274 -1.67 -22.20 3.60
N ALA A 275 -2.64 -23.09 3.39
CA ALA A 275 -2.87 -24.24 4.26
C ALA A 275 -1.65 -25.17 4.34
N ARG A 276 -0.96 -25.43 3.22
CA ARG A 276 0.28 -26.22 3.23
C ARG A 276 1.39 -25.63 4.09
N ARG A 277 1.48 -24.29 4.16
CA ARG A 277 2.56 -23.60 4.91
C ARG A 277 2.19 -23.34 6.37
N PHE A 278 0.93 -23.04 6.67
CA PHE A 278 0.49 -22.57 7.99
C PHE A 278 -0.49 -23.51 8.70
N GLY A 279 -0.96 -24.58 8.02
CA GLY A 279 -1.95 -25.53 8.55
C GLY A 279 -3.38 -25.27 8.05
N ASP A 280 -4.26 -26.26 8.28
CA ASP A 280 -5.65 -26.24 7.80
C ASP A 280 -6.62 -25.46 8.70
N GLY A 281 -6.20 -25.10 9.91
CA GLY A 281 -6.99 -24.34 10.88
C GLY A 281 -6.75 -22.85 10.83
N ALA A 282 -6.72 -22.23 12.01
CA ALA A 282 -6.34 -20.83 12.16
C ALA A 282 -4.89 -20.62 11.70
N VAL A 283 -4.66 -19.56 10.94
CA VAL A 283 -3.36 -19.23 10.35
C VAL A 283 -2.79 -17.94 10.95
N ASP A 284 -1.47 -17.90 11.09
CA ASP A 284 -0.74 -16.77 11.68
C ASP A 284 0.54 -16.52 10.85
N GLY A 285 0.56 -15.45 10.05
CA GLY A 285 1.67 -15.07 9.19
C GLY A 285 2.30 -13.75 9.62
N LYS A 286 3.58 -13.56 9.32
CA LYS A 286 4.29 -12.29 9.51
C LYS A 286 3.87 -11.29 8.45
N ILE A 287 3.74 -10.03 8.85
CA ILE A 287 3.67 -8.86 7.98
C ILE A 287 4.68 -7.81 8.46
N GLN A 288 5.27 -7.04 7.54
CA GLN A 288 6.28 -6.04 7.88
C GLN A 288 6.15 -4.81 6.98
N ALA A 289 6.31 -3.64 7.59
CA ALA A 289 6.22 -2.36 6.92
C ALA A 289 7.27 -1.37 7.44
N HIS A 290 7.60 -0.37 6.64
CA HIS A 290 8.37 0.81 7.04
C HIS A 290 7.41 1.95 7.36
N ILE A 291 7.52 2.49 8.57
CA ILE A 291 6.83 3.72 8.99
C ILE A 291 7.81 4.87 8.81
N VAL A 292 7.42 5.85 8.03
CA VAL A 292 8.24 7.01 7.68
C VAL A 292 7.62 8.26 8.28
N SER A 293 8.41 9.05 8.98
CA SER A 293 8.02 10.35 9.54
C SER A 293 9.01 11.41 9.10
N VAL A 294 8.52 12.53 8.58
CA VAL A 294 9.36 13.68 8.17
C VAL A 294 8.66 14.99 8.46
N GLU A 295 9.40 16.02 8.90
CA GLU A 295 8.90 17.37 9.13
C GLU A 295 9.05 18.26 7.89
N ALA A 296 8.04 19.16 7.67
CA ALA A 296 8.02 20.12 6.55
C ALA A 296 8.80 21.41 6.85
#